data_558450fc2d7147ab90edb0b4de55e081
#
_entry.id   558450fc2d7147ab90edb0b4de55e081
#
_cell.length_a   1.000
_cell.length_b   1.000
_cell.length_c   1.000
_cell.angle_alpha   90.00
_cell.angle_beta   90.00
_cell.angle_gamma   90.00
#
_symmetry.space_group_name_H-M   'P 1'
#
loop_
_entity.id
_entity.type
_entity.pdbx_description
1 polymer ?
#
loop_
_entity_poly.entity_id
_entity_poly.type
_entity_poly.pdbx_seq_one_letter_code
_entity_poly.pdbx_strand_id
1 'polypeptide(L)'
;MLWRSAGSYVLGSEYADAAGIENGASDWAFDAVRWARVDGLLTDAIGFEPTAAATRAQVADMVYHYLQLLEKFSEVDAVSGATPKAGEDGGKVLVAYFSCTGNTEKIAGYIAEELGATAYCITPETPYTADDLDYRNSSSRTATENSDPDARPAISGSVENMADYDVVFLGYPIWYGQAPKIIYTFVESYDLGGKTIIPFCTSGSSGIAGSTASLSRSAPDADWQSGNRFSGNASRDSVQRWIDGLGLQRGAE
;
A
#
# COMPACT_ATOMS: atom_id res chain seq x y z
N MET A 1 -13.25 -13.65 -4.14
CA MET A 1 -11.97 -14.06 -4.77
C MET A 1 -11.37 -12.92 -5.60
N LEU A 2 -12.06 -12.35 -6.58
CA LEU A 2 -11.57 -11.25 -7.44
C LEU A 2 -11.16 -10.00 -6.66
N TRP A 3 -11.97 -9.55 -5.68
CA TRP A 3 -11.63 -8.42 -4.82
C TRP A 3 -10.29 -8.59 -4.10
N ARG A 4 -9.99 -9.80 -3.58
CA ARG A 4 -8.69 -10.09 -2.96
C ARG A 4 -7.54 -10.09 -3.96
N SER A 5 -7.79 -10.51 -5.21
CA SER A 5 -6.78 -10.46 -6.28
C SER A 5 -6.48 -9.03 -6.72
N ALA A 6 -7.47 -8.13 -6.63
CA ALA A 6 -7.32 -6.71 -6.93
C ALA A 6 -6.73 -5.88 -5.78
N GLY A 7 -6.23 -6.51 -4.70
CA GLY A 7 -5.60 -5.82 -3.57
C GLY A 7 -6.52 -5.44 -2.44
N SER A 8 -7.78 -5.88 -2.45
CA SER A 8 -8.76 -5.63 -1.36
C SER A 8 -8.98 -4.14 -1.06
N TYR A 9 -9.20 -3.33 -2.08
CA TYR A 9 -9.44 -1.89 -1.93
C TYR A 9 -10.60 -1.61 -0.98
N VAL A 10 -10.39 -0.72 -0.02
CA VAL A 10 -11.45 -0.10 0.78
C VAL A 10 -11.78 1.23 0.15
N LEU A 11 -12.99 1.35 -0.38
CA LEU A 11 -13.46 2.60 -0.99
C LEU A 11 -13.69 3.65 0.09
N GLY A 12 -13.20 4.88 -0.15
CA GLY A 12 -13.39 6.01 0.75
C GLY A 12 -14.86 6.39 0.95
N SER A 13 -15.12 7.27 1.91
CA SER A 13 -16.49 7.74 2.25
C SER A 13 -17.20 8.46 1.09
N GLU A 14 -16.46 8.98 0.11
CA GLU A 14 -17.00 9.58 -1.11
C GLU A 14 -17.82 8.60 -1.97
N TYR A 15 -17.65 7.32 -1.76
CA TYR A 15 -18.43 6.26 -2.41
C TYR A 15 -19.54 5.71 -1.50
N ALA A 16 -19.82 6.38 -0.37
CA ALA A 16 -20.87 5.97 0.57
C ALA A 16 -22.28 5.95 -0.09
N ASP A 17 -22.49 6.81 -1.07
CA ASP A 17 -23.75 6.99 -1.78
C ASP A 17 -23.99 6.01 -2.96
N ALA A 18 -23.14 5.00 -3.16
CA ALA A 18 -23.45 3.89 -4.05
C ALA A 18 -24.63 3.11 -3.44
N ALA A 19 -25.76 3.83 -3.31
CA ALA A 19 -26.97 3.43 -2.62
C ALA A 19 -27.55 2.14 -3.22
N GLY A 20 -27.95 1.23 -2.35
CA GLY A 20 -28.65 0.00 -2.69
C GLY A 20 -27.91 -1.29 -2.32
N ILE A 21 -26.72 -1.20 -1.73
CA ILE A 21 -25.91 -2.39 -1.31
C ILE A 21 -26.27 -2.85 0.11
N GLU A 22 -26.99 -2.01 0.87
CA GLU A 22 -27.20 -2.19 2.31
C GLU A 22 -28.00 -3.43 2.71
N ASN A 23 -28.66 -4.11 1.78
CA ASN A 23 -29.56 -5.21 2.09
C ASN A 23 -28.95 -6.55 1.73
N GLY A 24 -28.24 -7.19 2.65
CA GLY A 24 -27.96 -8.61 2.65
C GLY A 24 -26.51 -9.06 2.58
N ALA A 25 -25.53 -8.18 2.38
CA ALA A 25 -24.11 -8.56 2.49
C ALA A 25 -23.70 -8.67 3.96
N SER A 26 -22.98 -9.73 4.31
CA SER A 26 -22.35 -9.82 5.63
C SER A 26 -21.26 -8.76 5.77
N ASP A 27 -21.04 -8.22 6.99
CA ASP A 27 -20.08 -7.16 7.28
C ASP A 27 -18.69 -7.42 6.66
N TRP A 28 -18.21 -8.66 6.71
CA TRP A 28 -16.92 -9.05 6.13
C TRP A 28 -16.85 -8.97 4.60
N ALA A 29 -18.00 -9.00 3.91
CA ALA A 29 -18.11 -8.98 2.45
C ALA A 29 -18.47 -7.59 1.91
N PHE A 30 -18.86 -6.67 2.80
CA PHE A 30 -19.39 -5.36 2.44
C PHE A 30 -18.46 -4.57 1.51
N ASP A 31 -17.19 -4.43 1.89
CA ASP A 31 -16.19 -3.71 1.09
C ASP A 31 -15.95 -4.37 -0.27
N ALA A 32 -15.94 -5.70 -0.32
CA ALA A 32 -15.76 -6.45 -1.55
C ALA A 32 -16.93 -6.27 -2.54
N VAL A 33 -18.16 -6.28 -2.03
CA VAL A 33 -19.39 -6.08 -2.83
C VAL A 33 -19.45 -4.65 -3.34
N ARG A 34 -19.14 -3.69 -2.48
CA ARG A 34 -19.10 -2.27 -2.80
C ARG A 34 -18.07 -1.97 -3.88
N TRP A 35 -16.85 -2.47 -3.70
CA TRP A 35 -15.79 -2.38 -4.70
C TRP A 35 -16.24 -2.94 -6.05
N ALA A 36 -16.78 -4.16 -6.07
CA ALA A 36 -17.21 -4.81 -7.30
C ALA A 36 -18.31 -4.03 -8.04
N ARG A 37 -19.13 -3.27 -7.33
CA ARG A 37 -20.19 -2.46 -7.91
C ARG A 37 -19.68 -1.13 -8.49
N VAL A 38 -18.81 -0.45 -7.76
CA VAL A 38 -18.20 0.81 -8.19
C VAL A 38 -17.32 0.61 -9.42
N ASP A 39 -16.54 -0.47 -9.45
CA ASP A 39 -15.67 -0.81 -10.58
C ASP A 39 -16.42 -1.54 -11.74
N GLY A 40 -17.75 -1.62 -11.67
CA GLY A 40 -18.57 -2.17 -12.73
C GLY A 40 -18.52 -3.69 -12.90
N LEU A 41 -17.98 -4.41 -11.92
CA LEU A 41 -17.95 -5.88 -11.91
C LEU A 41 -19.31 -6.48 -11.57
N LEU A 42 -20.16 -5.73 -10.85
CA LEU A 42 -21.53 -6.06 -10.54
C LEU A 42 -22.44 -5.02 -11.19
N THR A 43 -23.13 -5.41 -12.26
CA THR A 43 -24.06 -4.56 -12.97
C THR A 43 -25.49 -4.91 -12.59
N ASP A 44 -26.42 -3.94 -12.65
CA ASP A 44 -27.85 -4.17 -12.38
C ASP A 44 -28.50 -5.17 -13.35
N ALA A 45 -27.86 -5.37 -14.50
CA ALA A 45 -28.35 -6.33 -15.53
C ALA A 45 -28.28 -7.80 -15.10
N ILE A 46 -27.51 -8.13 -14.03
CA ILE A 46 -27.21 -9.52 -13.67
C ILE A 46 -28.00 -9.98 -12.44
N GLY A 47 -28.70 -9.08 -11.74
CA GLY A 47 -29.49 -9.44 -10.54
C GLY A 47 -28.62 -10.08 -9.45
N PHE A 48 -27.85 -9.27 -8.75
CA PHE A 48 -26.96 -9.75 -7.68
C PHE A 48 -27.72 -9.90 -6.36
N GLU A 49 -27.70 -11.12 -5.82
CA GLU A 49 -28.21 -11.45 -4.49
C GLU A 49 -27.03 -11.87 -3.59
N PRO A 50 -26.62 -11.06 -2.60
CA PRO A 50 -25.38 -11.27 -1.83
C PRO A 50 -25.26 -12.62 -1.14
N THR A 51 -26.39 -13.24 -0.80
CA THR A 51 -26.47 -14.52 -0.07
C THR A 51 -26.77 -15.73 -0.96
N ALA A 52 -27.06 -15.51 -2.25
CA ALA A 52 -27.31 -16.59 -3.19
C ALA A 52 -26.03 -17.12 -3.83
N ALA A 53 -26.07 -18.36 -4.31
CA ALA A 53 -25.01 -18.93 -5.11
C ALA A 53 -24.97 -18.25 -6.49
N ALA A 54 -23.80 -17.73 -6.88
CA ALA A 54 -23.64 -17.12 -8.20
C ALA A 54 -23.83 -18.16 -9.31
N THR A 55 -24.58 -17.80 -10.33
CA THR A 55 -24.71 -18.63 -11.52
C THR A 55 -23.44 -18.60 -12.37
N ARG A 56 -23.25 -19.59 -13.24
CA ARG A 56 -22.12 -19.63 -14.17
C ARG A 56 -22.05 -18.40 -15.08
N ALA A 57 -23.20 -17.88 -15.49
CA ALA A 57 -23.29 -16.66 -16.30
C ALA A 57 -22.81 -15.43 -15.52
N GLN A 58 -23.24 -15.25 -14.29
CA GLN A 58 -22.80 -14.17 -13.42
C GLN A 58 -21.29 -14.22 -13.16
N VAL A 59 -20.74 -15.41 -12.91
CA VAL A 59 -19.28 -15.59 -12.74
C VAL A 59 -18.51 -15.24 -14.01
N ALA A 60 -18.99 -15.69 -15.17
CA ALA A 60 -18.36 -15.40 -16.46
C ALA A 60 -18.36 -13.89 -16.76
N ASP A 61 -19.47 -13.21 -16.50
CA ASP A 61 -19.59 -11.78 -16.70
C ASP A 61 -18.69 -10.98 -15.74
N MET A 62 -18.66 -11.34 -14.46
CA MET A 62 -17.75 -10.74 -13.48
C MET A 62 -16.29 -10.92 -13.88
N VAL A 63 -15.89 -12.10 -14.39
CA VAL A 63 -14.54 -12.36 -14.87
C VAL A 63 -14.23 -11.53 -16.10
N TYR A 64 -15.17 -11.41 -17.04
CA TYR A 64 -15.00 -10.59 -18.23
C TYR A 64 -14.75 -9.11 -17.86
N HIS A 65 -15.59 -8.53 -17.00
CA HIS A 65 -15.43 -7.15 -16.56
C HIS A 65 -14.13 -6.96 -15.73
N TYR A 66 -13.74 -7.96 -14.95
CA TYR A 66 -12.48 -7.92 -14.21
C TYR A 66 -11.26 -7.90 -15.16
N LEU A 67 -11.27 -8.67 -16.24
CA LEU A 67 -10.21 -8.63 -17.25
C LEU A 67 -10.15 -7.28 -17.97
N GLN A 68 -11.32 -6.69 -18.30
CA GLN A 68 -11.40 -5.33 -18.86
C GLN A 68 -10.84 -4.30 -17.88
N LEU A 69 -11.11 -4.45 -16.59
CA LEU A 69 -10.57 -3.60 -15.54
C LEU A 69 -9.05 -3.70 -15.47
N LEU A 70 -8.50 -4.91 -15.55
CA LEU A 70 -7.04 -5.14 -15.58
C LEU A 70 -6.40 -4.54 -16.83
N GLU A 71 -7.01 -4.65 -18.00
CA GLU A 71 -6.55 -3.99 -19.23
C GLU A 71 -6.54 -2.47 -19.07
N LYS A 72 -7.60 -1.89 -18.49
CA LYS A 72 -7.71 -0.46 -18.22
C LYS A 72 -6.65 0.02 -17.21
N PHE A 73 -6.35 -0.77 -16.19
CA PHE A 73 -5.25 -0.46 -15.27
C PHE A 73 -3.89 -0.57 -15.96
N SER A 74 -3.68 -1.54 -16.85
CA SER A 74 -2.45 -1.64 -17.63
C SER A 74 -2.30 -0.50 -18.65
N GLU A 75 -3.39 0.04 -19.18
CA GLU A 75 -3.37 1.23 -20.03
C GLU A 75 -3.13 2.51 -19.23
N VAL A 76 -3.63 2.61 -18.00
CA VAL A 76 -3.32 3.73 -17.09
C VAL A 76 -1.87 3.69 -16.66
N ASP A 77 -1.31 2.50 -16.41
CA ASP A 77 0.13 2.31 -16.18
C ASP A 77 0.94 2.65 -17.43
N ALA A 78 0.42 2.43 -18.64
CA ALA A 78 1.07 2.80 -19.90
C ALA A 78 0.98 4.32 -20.21
N VAL A 79 -0.04 5.02 -19.68
CA VAL A 79 -0.18 6.50 -19.82
C VAL A 79 0.54 7.24 -18.67
N SER A 80 0.67 6.60 -17.51
CA SER A 80 1.60 7.00 -16.45
C SER A 80 3.00 6.45 -16.69
N GLY A 81 3.40 6.32 -17.95
CA GLY A 81 4.69 5.87 -18.42
C GLY A 81 5.87 6.79 -18.11
N ALA A 82 5.93 7.32 -16.91
CA ALA A 82 7.18 7.61 -16.26
C ALA A 82 7.71 6.28 -15.70
N THR A 83 8.45 5.52 -16.51
CA THR A 83 9.47 4.63 -15.98
C THR A 83 10.15 5.41 -14.84
N PRO A 84 10.22 4.87 -13.61
CA PRO A 84 10.94 5.54 -12.53
C PRO A 84 12.29 5.93 -13.12
N LYS A 85 12.59 7.22 -13.20
CA LYS A 85 13.85 7.72 -13.73
C LYS A 85 14.92 7.41 -12.67
N ALA A 86 15.30 6.14 -12.56
CA ALA A 86 16.65 5.84 -12.16
C ALA A 86 17.51 6.52 -13.22
N GLY A 87 18.27 7.54 -12.84
CA GLY A 87 19.09 8.29 -13.77
C GLY A 87 19.91 7.34 -14.62
N GLU A 88 20.32 7.75 -15.81
CA GLU A 88 21.13 6.96 -16.76
C GLU A 88 22.43 6.42 -16.14
N ASP A 89 22.67 6.67 -14.85
CA ASP A 89 23.81 6.28 -14.01
C ASP A 89 23.38 5.43 -12.78
N GLY A 90 22.28 4.65 -12.87
CA GLY A 90 21.84 3.75 -11.79
C GLY A 90 21.61 4.50 -10.48
N GLY A 91 20.57 5.35 -10.40
CA GLY A 91 20.29 6.19 -9.24
C GLY A 91 20.28 5.40 -7.94
N LYS A 92 20.81 5.97 -6.85
CA LYS A 92 20.89 5.32 -5.55
C LYS A 92 19.51 5.02 -4.98
N VAL A 93 19.33 3.80 -4.52
CA VAL A 93 18.07 3.30 -3.93
C VAL A 93 18.21 3.24 -2.42
N LEU A 94 17.22 3.81 -1.72
CA LEU A 94 17.04 3.67 -0.28
C LEU A 94 15.84 2.77 0.00
N VAL A 95 15.95 1.84 0.95
CA VAL A 95 14.82 1.08 1.49
C VAL A 95 14.59 1.55 2.93
N ALA A 96 13.76 2.56 3.11
CA ALA A 96 13.37 3.05 4.42
C ALA A 96 12.14 2.26 4.93
N TYR A 97 12.17 1.76 6.15
CA TYR A 97 11.07 0.97 6.67
C TYR A 97 10.86 1.12 8.17
N PHE A 98 9.62 0.95 8.60
CA PHE A 98 9.23 0.82 10.00
C PHE A 98 8.64 -0.56 10.25
N SER A 99 9.05 -1.21 11.34
CA SER A 99 8.58 -2.55 11.71
C SER A 99 8.64 -2.76 13.22
N CYS A 100 7.53 -3.16 13.86
CA CYS A 100 7.52 -3.54 15.28
C CYS A 100 7.61 -5.06 15.48
N THR A 101 7.20 -5.87 14.50
CA THR A 101 7.08 -7.33 14.63
C THR A 101 7.94 -8.11 13.63
N GLY A 102 8.85 -7.42 12.93
CA GLY A 102 9.76 -8.02 11.95
C GLY A 102 9.14 -8.31 10.57
N ASN A 103 7.82 -8.21 10.40
CA ASN A 103 7.20 -8.56 9.12
C ASN A 103 7.61 -7.60 7.99
N THR A 104 7.52 -6.29 8.21
CA THR A 104 7.92 -5.28 7.22
C THR A 104 9.43 -5.28 7.02
N GLU A 105 10.20 -5.44 8.10
CA GLU A 105 11.66 -5.57 8.08
C GLU A 105 12.11 -6.71 7.16
N LYS A 106 11.48 -7.89 7.25
CA LYS A 106 11.78 -9.02 6.38
C LYS A 106 11.60 -8.67 4.90
N ILE A 107 10.50 -8.02 4.54
CA ILE A 107 10.24 -7.59 3.16
C ILE A 107 11.26 -6.53 2.72
N ALA A 108 11.55 -5.56 3.59
CA ALA A 108 12.58 -4.53 3.34
C ALA A 108 13.96 -5.16 3.09
N GLY A 109 14.33 -6.18 3.86
CA GLY A 109 15.55 -6.94 3.65
C GLY A 109 15.61 -7.61 2.28
N TYR A 110 14.52 -8.24 1.83
CA TYR A 110 14.46 -8.85 0.50
C TYR A 110 14.61 -7.81 -0.62
N ILE A 111 13.97 -6.64 -0.48
CA ILE A 111 14.09 -5.55 -1.47
C ILE A 111 15.53 -5.02 -1.49
N ALA A 112 16.12 -4.76 -0.32
CA ALA A 112 17.47 -4.21 -0.21
C ALA A 112 18.52 -5.17 -0.81
N GLU A 113 18.42 -6.46 -0.52
CA GLU A 113 19.33 -7.48 -1.06
C GLU A 113 19.18 -7.62 -2.58
N GLU A 114 17.94 -7.61 -3.10
CA GLU A 114 17.67 -7.76 -4.53
C GLU A 114 18.19 -6.58 -5.37
N LEU A 115 18.15 -5.37 -4.79
CA LEU A 115 18.56 -4.12 -5.47
C LEU A 115 19.98 -3.68 -5.09
N GLY A 116 20.68 -4.36 -4.18
CA GLY A 116 21.94 -3.86 -3.62
C GLY A 116 21.78 -2.51 -2.92
N ALA A 117 20.59 -2.24 -2.35
CA ALA A 117 20.19 -0.95 -1.82
C ALA A 117 20.52 -0.78 -0.34
N THR A 118 20.69 0.48 0.11
CA THR A 118 20.85 0.80 1.52
C THR A 118 19.51 0.61 2.25
N ALA A 119 19.50 -0.18 3.31
CA ALA A 119 18.36 -0.33 4.20
C ALA A 119 18.46 0.63 5.40
N TYR A 120 17.36 1.33 5.72
CA TYR A 120 17.23 2.23 6.86
C TYR A 120 16.00 1.89 7.70
N CYS A 121 16.21 1.49 8.95
CA CYS A 121 15.12 1.25 9.90
C CYS A 121 14.68 2.59 10.51
N ILE A 122 13.44 2.98 10.27
CA ILE A 122 12.80 4.12 10.94
C ILE A 122 12.53 3.71 12.38
N THR A 123 13.37 4.19 13.30
CA THR A 123 13.32 3.80 14.70
C THR A 123 12.62 4.87 15.52
N PRO A 124 11.53 4.54 16.23
CA PRO A 124 10.89 5.50 17.13
C PRO A 124 11.82 5.84 18.30
N GLU A 125 11.87 7.11 18.70
CA GLU A 125 12.63 7.53 19.89
C GLU A 125 12.15 6.80 21.16
N THR A 126 10.84 6.60 21.29
CA THR A 126 10.26 5.76 22.32
C THR A 126 9.72 4.48 21.66
N PRO A 127 10.35 3.32 21.88
CA PRO A 127 9.89 2.05 21.32
C PRO A 127 8.43 1.73 21.66
N TYR A 128 7.71 1.08 20.74
CA TYR A 128 6.36 0.58 20.99
C TYR A 128 6.44 -0.71 21.81
N THR A 129 5.70 -0.74 22.91
CA THR A 129 5.53 -1.94 23.75
C THR A 129 4.41 -2.83 23.21
N ALA A 130 4.28 -4.05 23.77
CA ALA A 130 3.16 -4.92 23.42
C ALA A 130 1.79 -4.28 23.74
N ASP A 131 1.69 -3.53 24.85
CA ASP A 131 0.46 -2.84 25.25
C ASP A 131 0.16 -1.67 24.28
N ASP A 132 1.17 -0.98 23.78
CA ASP A 132 1.02 0.07 22.77
C ASP A 132 0.46 -0.47 21.45
N LEU A 133 0.76 -1.73 21.13
CA LEU A 133 0.34 -2.42 19.91
C LEU A 133 -0.99 -3.19 20.06
N ASP A 134 -1.62 -3.18 21.23
CA ASP A 134 -2.90 -3.85 21.41
C ASP A 134 -4.04 -3.10 20.70
N TYR A 135 -4.37 -3.53 19.49
CA TYR A 135 -5.44 -2.97 18.67
C TYR A 135 -6.84 -3.12 19.26
N ARG A 136 -7.02 -3.96 20.29
CA ARG A 136 -8.30 -4.12 21.02
C ARG A 136 -8.49 -3.04 22.08
N ASN A 137 -7.42 -2.40 22.50
CA ASN A 137 -7.45 -1.32 23.47
C ASN A 137 -7.52 0.03 22.73
N SER A 138 -8.70 0.65 22.74
CA SER A 138 -8.91 1.97 22.12
C SER A 138 -8.09 3.11 22.76
N SER A 139 -7.49 2.87 23.92
CA SER A 139 -6.59 3.78 24.62
C SER A 139 -5.12 3.41 24.43
N SER A 140 -4.79 2.42 23.63
CA SER A 140 -3.41 2.10 23.30
C SER A 140 -2.74 3.27 22.58
N ARG A 141 -1.41 3.35 22.65
CA ARG A 141 -0.65 4.42 21.98
C ARG A 141 -0.95 4.44 20.48
N THR A 142 -0.96 3.28 19.82
CA THR A 142 -1.25 3.20 18.38
C THR A 142 -2.66 3.64 18.02
N ALA A 143 -3.66 3.33 18.87
CA ALA A 143 -5.03 3.81 18.67
C ALA A 143 -5.14 5.33 18.84
N THR A 144 -4.49 5.87 19.87
CA THR A 144 -4.46 7.32 20.14
C THR A 144 -3.74 8.06 19.02
N GLU A 145 -2.58 7.63 18.61
CA GLU A 145 -1.84 8.21 17.48
C GLU A 145 -2.67 8.16 16.19
N ASN A 146 -3.34 7.04 15.90
CA ASN A 146 -4.15 6.93 14.69
C ASN A 146 -5.34 7.89 14.69
N SER A 147 -5.97 8.14 15.84
CA SER A 147 -7.12 9.05 15.97
C SER A 147 -6.73 10.52 15.89
N ASP A 148 -5.48 10.87 16.11
CA ASP A 148 -4.95 12.22 16.04
C ASP A 148 -4.32 12.47 14.66
N PRO A 149 -4.91 13.31 13.79
CA PRO A 149 -4.34 13.60 12.47
C PRO A 149 -2.94 14.25 12.56
N ASP A 150 -2.67 14.98 13.63
CA ASP A 150 -1.44 15.75 13.82
C ASP A 150 -0.37 14.99 14.61
N ALA A 151 -0.64 13.77 15.05
CA ALA A 151 0.36 12.95 15.74
C ALA A 151 1.59 12.74 14.87
N ARG A 152 2.77 13.05 15.44
CA ARG A 152 4.08 12.88 14.80
C ARG A 152 5.05 12.27 15.82
N PRO A 153 5.02 10.93 16.01
CA PRO A 153 5.97 10.25 16.90
C PRO A 153 7.40 10.55 16.49
N ALA A 154 8.24 10.91 17.46
CA ALA A 154 9.64 11.26 17.21
C ALA A 154 10.45 10.04 16.73
N ILE A 155 11.38 10.30 15.82
CA ILE A 155 12.30 9.31 15.23
C ILE A 155 13.69 9.49 15.82
N SER A 156 14.33 8.39 16.17
CA SER A 156 15.75 8.34 16.57
C SER A 156 16.63 8.16 15.33
N GLY A 157 17.62 9.02 15.19
CA GLY A 157 18.52 9.01 14.04
C GLY A 157 17.94 9.68 12.80
N SER A 158 18.70 9.64 11.71
CA SER A 158 18.32 10.22 10.42
C SER A 158 19.02 9.48 9.28
N VAL A 159 18.45 9.58 8.08
CA VAL A 159 19.13 9.15 6.85
C VAL A 159 20.21 10.18 6.52
N GLU A 160 21.45 9.74 6.49
CA GLU A 160 22.54 10.59 6.00
C GLU A 160 22.40 10.78 4.48
N ASN A 161 22.59 12.01 4.03
CA ASN A 161 22.62 12.34 2.62
C ASN A 161 21.35 11.87 1.83
N MET A 162 20.14 12.13 2.36
CA MET A 162 18.89 11.82 1.65
C MET A 162 18.89 12.36 0.21
N ALA A 163 19.59 13.45 -0.03
CA ALA A 163 19.71 14.04 -1.37
C ALA A 163 20.36 13.11 -2.40
N ASP A 164 21.19 12.16 -1.97
CA ASP A 164 21.91 11.23 -2.85
C ASP A 164 20.99 10.12 -3.41
N TYR A 165 19.81 9.94 -2.87
CA TYR A 165 18.88 8.90 -3.29
C TYR A 165 17.85 9.46 -4.28
N ASP A 166 17.65 8.74 -5.38
CA ASP A 166 16.65 9.07 -6.39
C ASP A 166 15.35 8.28 -6.19
N VAL A 167 15.48 7.06 -5.67
CA VAL A 167 14.37 6.14 -5.40
C VAL A 167 14.34 5.77 -3.92
N VAL A 168 13.18 5.91 -3.30
CA VAL A 168 12.95 5.52 -1.91
C VAL A 168 11.82 4.49 -1.85
N PHE A 169 12.17 3.25 -1.54
CA PHE A 169 11.18 2.28 -1.09
C PHE A 169 10.77 2.60 0.33
N LEU A 170 9.47 2.82 0.56
CA LEU A 170 8.95 3.20 1.86
C LEU A 170 8.06 2.10 2.43
N GLY A 171 8.56 1.38 3.44
CA GLY A 171 7.94 0.21 4.03
C GLY A 171 7.27 0.45 5.38
N TYR A 172 6.03 -0.05 5.56
CA TYR A 172 5.31 0.09 6.83
C TYR A 172 4.22 -0.98 7.02
N PRO A 173 3.87 -1.32 8.27
CA PRO A 173 2.67 -2.11 8.53
C PRO A 173 1.42 -1.24 8.36
N ILE A 174 0.29 -1.84 7.97
CA ILE A 174 -0.98 -1.11 8.04
C ILE A 174 -1.56 -1.22 9.45
N TRP A 175 -1.77 -0.07 10.09
CA TRP A 175 -2.45 0.07 11.37
C TRP A 175 -3.76 0.83 11.17
N TYR A 176 -4.90 0.26 11.60
CA TYR A 176 -6.22 0.90 11.46
C TYR A 176 -6.54 1.38 10.04
N GLY A 177 -6.08 0.61 9.02
CA GLY A 177 -6.29 0.95 7.60
C GLY A 177 -5.36 2.02 7.04
N GLN A 178 -4.43 2.56 7.83
CA GLN A 178 -3.53 3.66 7.47
C GLN A 178 -2.06 3.31 7.73
N ALA A 179 -1.15 4.13 7.23
CA ALA A 179 0.25 4.10 7.65
C ALA A 179 0.37 4.59 9.11
N PRO A 180 1.27 4.00 9.93
CA PRO A 180 1.57 4.52 11.26
C PRO A 180 2.04 5.97 11.21
N LYS A 181 1.69 6.76 12.22
CA LYS A 181 1.98 8.20 12.25
C LYS A 181 3.48 8.53 12.18
N ILE A 182 4.34 7.65 12.62
CA ILE A 182 5.80 7.78 12.49
C ILE A 182 6.26 7.86 11.02
N ILE A 183 5.51 7.28 10.08
CA ILE A 183 5.82 7.39 8.65
C ILE A 183 5.60 8.80 8.14
N TYR A 184 4.58 9.52 8.64
CA TYR A 184 4.37 10.93 8.34
C TYR A 184 5.54 11.77 8.87
N THR A 185 6.01 11.49 10.11
CA THR A 185 7.21 12.14 10.66
C THR A 185 8.40 11.94 9.73
N PHE A 186 8.64 10.72 9.23
CA PHE A 186 9.72 10.43 8.32
C PHE A 186 9.59 11.20 6.99
N VAL A 187 8.43 11.13 6.34
CA VAL A 187 8.18 11.79 5.05
C VAL A 187 8.34 13.31 5.16
N GLU A 188 7.89 13.90 6.25
CA GLU A 188 7.96 15.34 6.51
C GLU A 188 9.34 15.83 6.98
N SER A 189 10.24 14.90 7.37
CA SER A 189 11.60 15.26 7.84
C SER A 189 12.60 15.50 6.72
N TYR A 190 12.25 15.19 5.48
CA TYR A 190 13.16 15.30 4.33
C TYR A 190 12.53 16.03 3.16
N ASP A 191 13.37 16.68 2.35
CA ASP A 191 12.98 17.11 1.01
C ASP A 191 12.97 15.88 0.09
N LEU A 192 11.77 15.45 -0.28
CA LEU A 192 11.52 14.32 -1.19
C LEU A 192 11.16 14.79 -2.61
N GLY A 193 11.21 16.09 -2.89
CA GLY A 193 10.90 16.66 -4.20
C GLY A 193 11.73 16.02 -5.31
N GLY A 194 11.04 15.59 -6.39
CA GLY A 194 11.66 14.92 -7.53
C GLY A 194 12.15 13.49 -7.32
N LYS A 195 12.03 12.93 -6.10
CA LYS A 195 12.35 11.53 -5.82
C LYS A 195 11.17 10.62 -6.13
N THR A 196 11.45 9.43 -6.64
CA THR A 196 10.44 8.38 -6.81
C THR A 196 10.22 7.65 -5.49
N ILE A 197 8.99 7.70 -4.96
CA ILE A 197 8.62 7.00 -3.74
C ILE A 197 7.81 5.75 -4.10
N ILE A 198 8.33 4.58 -3.74
CA ILE A 198 7.69 3.29 -4.01
C ILE A 198 7.24 2.70 -2.67
N PRO A 199 5.98 2.90 -2.25
CA PRO A 199 5.50 2.39 -0.98
C PRO A 199 5.29 0.87 -1.02
N PHE A 200 5.57 0.21 0.09
CA PHE A 200 5.16 -1.17 0.31
C PHE A 200 4.65 -1.35 1.74
N CYS A 201 3.69 -2.21 1.92
CA CYS A 201 3.17 -2.44 3.26
C CYS A 201 3.01 -3.92 3.58
N THR A 202 3.01 -4.22 4.89
CA THR A 202 2.59 -5.52 5.39
C THR A 202 1.22 -5.39 6.05
N SER A 203 0.30 -6.26 5.63
CA SER A 203 -1.07 -6.26 6.16
C SER A 203 -1.70 -7.64 6.03
N GLY A 204 -2.58 -7.98 6.97
CA GLY A 204 -3.41 -9.18 6.90
C GLY A 204 -4.45 -9.11 5.77
N SER A 205 -5.09 -7.93 5.59
CA SER A 205 -6.18 -7.76 4.63
C SER A 205 -6.25 -6.38 3.99
N SER A 206 -5.93 -5.30 4.71
CA SER A 206 -6.05 -3.93 4.19
C SER A 206 -5.06 -3.67 3.05
N GLY A 207 -5.52 -3.02 1.99
CA GLY A 207 -4.70 -2.57 0.87
C GLY A 207 -3.81 -1.38 1.22
N ILE A 208 -2.91 -1.00 0.29
CA ILE A 208 -1.95 0.08 0.47
C ILE A 208 -2.47 1.45 -0.04
N ALA A 209 -3.38 1.45 -1.01
CA ALA A 209 -3.75 2.65 -1.76
C ALA A 209 -4.22 3.83 -0.88
N GLY A 210 -5.06 3.56 0.14
CA GLY A 210 -5.55 4.60 1.05
C GLY A 210 -4.43 5.27 1.85
N SER A 211 -3.47 4.48 2.35
CA SER A 211 -2.32 5.01 3.08
C SER A 211 -1.35 5.76 2.17
N THR A 212 -1.10 5.27 0.95
CA THR A 212 -0.29 5.97 -0.05
C THR A 212 -0.89 7.33 -0.41
N ALA A 213 -2.19 7.38 -0.70
CA ALA A 213 -2.90 8.63 -1.01
C ALA A 213 -2.89 9.63 0.15
N SER A 214 -2.84 9.15 1.39
CA SER A 214 -2.70 10.03 2.56
C SER A 214 -1.27 10.55 2.72
N LEU A 215 -0.26 9.69 2.55
CA LEU A 215 1.15 10.07 2.66
C LEU A 215 1.60 11.01 1.54
N SER A 216 1.11 10.85 0.31
CA SER A 216 1.48 11.71 -0.81
C SER A 216 1.12 13.18 -0.60
N ARG A 217 0.14 13.47 0.24
CA ARG A 217 -0.19 14.85 0.63
C ARG A 217 0.87 15.51 1.51
N SER A 218 1.66 14.71 2.24
CA SER A 218 2.77 15.22 3.07
C SER A 218 4.05 15.47 2.26
N ALA A 219 4.17 14.91 1.05
CA ALA A 219 5.27 15.18 0.12
C ALA A 219 4.72 15.24 -1.31
N PRO A 220 4.01 16.33 -1.67
CA PRO A 220 3.30 16.43 -2.96
C PRO A 220 4.24 16.59 -4.16
N ASP A 221 5.48 17.02 -3.93
CA ASP A 221 6.47 17.24 -4.98
C ASP A 221 7.30 15.96 -5.29
N ALA A 222 7.04 14.86 -4.58
CA ALA A 222 7.62 13.55 -4.87
C ALA A 222 6.77 12.78 -5.89
N ASP A 223 7.42 11.91 -6.68
CA ASP A 223 6.75 11.01 -7.61
C ASP A 223 6.33 9.72 -6.91
N TRP A 224 5.08 9.66 -6.47
CA TRP A 224 4.51 8.53 -5.72
C TRP A 224 4.00 7.44 -6.65
N GLN A 225 4.55 6.25 -6.50
CA GLN A 225 4.10 5.06 -7.21
C GLN A 225 2.98 4.33 -6.44
N SER A 226 2.21 3.48 -7.14
CA SER A 226 1.07 2.77 -6.53
C SER A 226 1.47 1.79 -5.40
N GLY A 227 2.68 1.30 -5.41
CA GLY A 227 3.21 0.44 -4.36
C GLY A 227 2.62 -0.97 -4.32
N ASN A 228 2.96 -1.75 -3.28
CA ASN A 228 2.45 -3.11 -3.13
C ASN A 228 2.17 -3.50 -1.67
N ARG A 229 1.18 -4.37 -1.48
CA ARG A 229 0.87 -4.98 -0.18
C ARG A 229 1.40 -6.42 -0.13
N PHE A 230 2.12 -6.73 0.92
CA PHE A 230 2.57 -8.07 1.25
C PHE A 230 1.86 -8.62 2.49
N SER A 231 1.65 -9.93 2.53
CA SER A 231 1.33 -10.61 3.78
C SER A 231 2.60 -10.76 4.62
N GLY A 232 2.48 -10.88 5.97
CA GLY A 232 3.63 -11.06 6.84
C GLY A 232 4.48 -12.31 6.54
N ASN A 233 3.92 -13.29 5.83
CA ASN A 233 4.61 -14.51 5.41
C ASN A 233 4.97 -14.54 3.92
N ALA A 234 4.96 -13.39 3.23
CA ALA A 234 5.33 -13.31 1.82
C ALA A 234 6.74 -13.89 1.58
N SER A 235 6.89 -14.60 0.46
CA SER A 235 8.17 -15.22 0.08
C SER A 235 9.07 -14.20 -0.64
N ARG A 236 10.38 -14.46 -0.63
CA ARG A 236 11.36 -13.69 -1.43
C ARG A 236 10.96 -13.65 -2.90
N ASP A 237 10.56 -14.78 -3.49
CA ASP A 237 10.16 -14.86 -4.90
C ASP A 237 8.96 -13.97 -5.24
N SER A 238 8.04 -13.73 -4.28
CA SER A 238 6.91 -12.83 -4.50
C SER A 238 7.35 -11.35 -4.49
N VAL A 239 8.33 -11.02 -3.67
CA VAL A 239 8.93 -9.68 -3.61
C VAL A 239 9.76 -9.43 -4.87
N GLN A 240 10.57 -10.40 -5.28
CA GLN A 240 11.39 -10.30 -6.49
C GLN A 240 10.54 -10.07 -7.74
N ARG A 241 9.47 -10.85 -7.93
CA ARG A 241 8.54 -10.66 -9.06
C ARG A 241 7.91 -9.27 -9.09
N TRP A 242 7.61 -8.71 -7.92
CA TRP A 242 7.12 -7.33 -7.85
C TRP A 242 8.20 -6.33 -8.27
N ILE A 243 9.44 -6.46 -7.77
CA ILE A 243 10.56 -5.58 -8.14
C ILE A 243 10.84 -5.66 -9.65
N ASP A 244 10.85 -6.88 -10.22
CA ASP A 244 11.05 -7.08 -11.66
C ASP A 244 9.97 -6.35 -12.49
N GLY A 245 8.73 -6.31 -11.99
CA GLY A 245 7.62 -5.59 -12.61
C GLY A 245 7.72 -4.06 -12.55
N LEU A 246 8.57 -3.50 -11.67
CA LEU A 246 8.76 -2.05 -11.57
C LEU A 246 9.67 -1.49 -12.67
N GLY A 247 10.35 -2.32 -13.45
CA GLY A 247 11.24 -1.88 -14.53
C GLY A 247 12.46 -1.07 -14.06
N LEU A 248 12.81 -1.14 -12.78
CA LEU A 248 13.99 -0.48 -12.22
C LEU A 248 15.25 -1.08 -12.85
N GLN A 249 16.13 -0.25 -13.42
CA GLN A 249 17.42 -0.70 -13.90
C GLN A 249 18.28 -1.11 -12.69
N ARG A 250 18.71 -2.37 -12.66
CA ARG A 250 19.69 -2.82 -11.67
C ARG A 250 21.02 -2.17 -12.02
N GLY A 251 21.67 -1.54 -11.04
CA GLY A 251 23.02 -1.04 -11.22
C GLY A 251 23.90 -2.17 -11.77
N ALA A 252 24.61 -1.92 -12.85
CA ALA A 252 25.59 -2.87 -13.39
C ALA A 252 26.67 -3.10 -12.31
N GLU A 253 26.91 -4.40 -11.98
CA GLU A 253 28.07 -4.81 -11.16
C GLU A 253 29.38 -4.39 -11.82
#